data_c3501392d4dca7cec8af0cb0398c6858
#
_entry.id   c3501392d4dca7cec8af0cb0398c6858
#
_cell.length_a   1.000
_cell.length_b   1.000
_cell.length_c   1.000
_cell.angle_alpha   90.00
_cell.angle_beta   90.00
_cell.angle_gamma   90.00
#
_symmetry.space_group_name_H-M   'P 1'
#
loop_
_entity.id
_entity.type
_entity.pdbx_description
1 polymer ?
#
loop_
_entity_poly.entity_id
_entity_poly.type
_entity_poly.pdbx_seq_one_letter_code
_entity_poly.pdbx_strand_id
1 'polypeptide(L)'
;MSVTWIDGREVAKKWKENAAQRTQALIKKGVTPHLAVVVAGENPASQVYVHNKENACNRAGIRSTVLRLPESCTQEELEGAVLALNADEQVHGILVQLPLPKGLDEARVLALIDPKKDVDGFHAMNAGKLMSGQPGFVPCTPLGVMKLLEAYDIPTRGKHAVVIGRSNIVGKPMAMLLLAAEATVTICHSKTENLSEIARQADILVAAVGRPNFVTGEMIKPGAAVIDVGINRVNGELIGDVNAKEAAEKAAYLTPVPGGVGQMTIAMLLSNTLDAAERDGR
;
A
#
# COMPACT_ATOMS: atom_id res chain seq x y z
N MET A 1 -25.93 13.04 -9.80
CA MET A 1 -25.37 13.42 -8.47
C MET A 1 -23.94 13.84 -8.70
N SER A 2 -23.45 14.86 -8.00
CA SER A 2 -22.02 15.22 -8.08
C SER A 2 -21.20 14.17 -7.35
N VAL A 3 -20.09 13.70 -7.96
CA VAL A 3 -19.16 12.79 -7.33
C VAL A 3 -18.45 13.43 -6.13
N THR A 4 -18.29 12.71 -5.04
CA THR A 4 -17.44 13.11 -3.91
C THR A 4 -16.02 12.59 -4.15
N TRP A 5 -15.06 13.50 -4.30
CA TRP A 5 -13.66 13.14 -4.44
C TRP A 5 -13.07 12.76 -3.09
N ILE A 6 -12.49 11.56 -3.01
CA ILE A 6 -11.79 11.06 -1.82
C ILE A 6 -10.38 11.64 -1.81
N ASP A 7 -10.16 12.76 -1.12
CA ASP A 7 -8.84 13.39 -1.03
C ASP A 7 -7.93 12.62 -0.05
N GLY A 8 -7.06 11.78 -0.62
CA GLY A 8 -6.09 11.02 0.15
C GLY A 8 -5.00 11.88 0.79
N ARG A 9 -4.77 13.11 0.32
CA ARG A 9 -3.78 14.03 0.90
C ARG A 9 -4.23 14.49 2.29
N GLU A 10 -5.49 14.89 2.42
CA GLU A 10 -6.06 15.33 3.68
C GLU A 10 -6.08 14.22 4.72
N VAL A 11 -6.50 13.02 4.32
CA VAL A 11 -6.50 11.86 5.22
C VAL A 11 -5.08 11.46 5.61
N ALA A 12 -4.16 11.38 4.64
CA ALA A 12 -2.75 11.05 4.90
C ALA A 12 -2.05 12.09 5.79
N LYS A 13 -2.43 13.37 5.69
CA LYS A 13 -1.90 14.43 6.57
C LYS A 13 -2.18 14.11 8.04
N LYS A 14 -3.42 13.78 8.38
CA LYS A 14 -3.82 13.41 9.76
C LYS A 14 -3.03 12.21 10.28
N TRP A 15 -2.83 11.17 9.45
CA TRP A 15 -2.05 10.00 9.81
C TRP A 15 -0.56 10.32 10.01
N LYS A 16 0.03 11.20 9.18
CA LYS A 16 1.42 11.66 9.33
C LYS A 16 1.61 12.52 10.58
N GLU A 17 0.65 13.37 10.92
CA GLU A 17 0.66 14.14 12.15
C GLU A 17 0.56 13.23 13.39
N ASN A 18 -0.31 12.24 13.36
CA ASN A 18 -0.39 11.20 14.39
C ASN A 18 0.94 10.42 14.51
N ALA A 19 1.55 10.05 13.38
CA ALA A 19 2.84 9.38 13.38
C ALA A 19 3.93 10.22 14.07
N ALA A 20 3.98 11.52 13.80
CA ALA A 20 4.94 12.42 14.47
C ALA A 20 4.73 12.48 15.99
N GLN A 21 3.47 12.52 16.45
CA GLN A 21 3.15 12.50 17.89
C GLN A 21 3.56 11.17 18.54
N ARG A 22 3.26 10.03 17.91
CA ARG A 22 3.67 8.69 18.39
C ARG A 22 5.19 8.56 18.45
N THR A 23 5.90 9.06 17.43
CA THR A 23 7.37 9.08 17.40
C THR A 23 7.93 9.83 18.61
N GLN A 24 7.43 11.03 18.91
CA GLN A 24 7.87 11.80 20.06
C GLN A 24 7.61 11.08 21.39
N ALA A 25 6.48 10.39 21.49
CA ALA A 25 6.15 9.60 22.68
C ALA A 25 7.12 8.43 22.89
N LEU A 26 7.51 7.75 21.78
CA LEU A 26 8.49 6.66 21.82
C LEU A 26 9.90 7.17 22.19
N ILE A 27 10.33 8.27 21.59
CA ILE A 27 11.65 8.89 21.90
C ILE A 27 11.73 9.26 23.39
N LYS A 28 10.67 9.79 23.99
CA LYS A 28 10.63 10.08 25.43
C LYS A 28 10.76 8.81 26.30
N LYS A 29 10.44 7.65 25.77
CA LYS A 29 10.62 6.34 26.41
C LYS A 29 11.98 5.70 26.11
N GLY A 30 12.85 6.39 25.36
CA GLY A 30 14.18 5.89 24.97
C GLY A 30 14.17 5.04 23.69
N VAL A 31 13.05 4.94 22.97
CA VAL A 31 12.94 4.17 21.72
C VAL A 31 12.93 5.14 20.55
N THR A 32 13.94 5.05 19.67
CA THR A 32 13.98 5.81 18.41
C THR A 32 13.48 4.93 17.27
N PRO A 33 12.26 5.13 16.76
CA PRO A 33 11.76 4.33 15.64
C PRO A 33 12.68 4.44 14.42
N HIS A 34 12.97 3.31 13.77
CA HIS A 34 13.94 3.25 12.68
C HIS A 34 13.42 2.37 11.53
N LEU A 35 13.32 2.97 10.35
CA LEU A 35 13.01 2.31 9.08
C LEU A 35 14.28 2.17 8.24
N ALA A 36 14.61 0.95 7.85
CA ALA A 36 15.65 0.67 6.86
C ALA A 36 15.00 0.36 5.50
N VAL A 37 15.44 1.07 4.47
CA VAL A 37 14.98 0.89 3.09
C VAL A 37 16.13 0.35 2.26
N VAL A 38 15.96 -0.81 1.64
CA VAL A 38 16.92 -1.38 0.68
C VAL A 38 16.44 -1.06 -0.73
N VAL A 39 17.28 -0.47 -1.56
CA VAL A 39 17.02 -0.22 -2.97
C VAL A 39 18.17 -0.73 -3.81
N ALA A 40 17.87 -1.54 -4.83
CA ALA A 40 18.84 -2.03 -5.81
C ALA A 40 18.60 -1.36 -7.16
N GLY A 41 19.68 -0.86 -7.78
CA GLY A 41 19.63 -0.15 -9.06
C GLY A 41 19.14 1.29 -8.97
N GLU A 42 19.06 1.92 -10.14
CA GLU A 42 18.79 3.36 -10.29
C GLU A 42 17.47 3.64 -11.02
N ASN A 43 16.48 2.76 -10.92
CA ASN A 43 15.18 3.00 -11.53
C ASN A 43 14.60 4.36 -11.06
N PRO A 44 14.31 5.31 -11.98
CA PRO A 44 13.92 6.67 -11.61
C PRO A 44 12.62 6.72 -10.77
N ALA A 45 11.68 5.82 -11.04
CA ALA A 45 10.45 5.75 -10.26
C ALA A 45 10.75 5.30 -8.82
N SER A 46 11.58 4.26 -8.65
CA SER A 46 12.01 3.77 -7.32
C SER A 46 12.73 4.86 -6.52
N GLN A 47 13.61 5.64 -7.17
CA GLN A 47 14.32 6.74 -6.50
C GLN A 47 13.37 7.82 -5.96
N VAL A 48 12.35 8.18 -6.74
CA VAL A 48 11.31 9.14 -6.29
C VAL A 48 10.54 8.60 -5.10
N TYR A 49 10.14 7.32 -5.13
CA TYR A 49 9.43 6.69 -4.01
C TYR A 49 10.28 6.60 -2.75
N VAL A 50 11.55 6.20 -2.87
CA VAL A 50 12.49 6.15 -1.74
C VAL A 50 12.68 7.54 -1.14
N HIS A 51 12.94 8.56 -1.96
CA HIS A 51 13.08 9.94 -1.51
C HIS A 51 11.83 10.45 -0.76
N ASN A 52 10.63 10.16 -1.26
CA ASN A 52 9.39 10.54 -0.61
C ASN A 52 9.19 9.84 0.74
N LYS A 53 9.56 8.57 0.86
CA LYS A 53 9.53 7.79 2.11
C LYS A 53 10.51 8.37 3.13
N GLU A 54 11.75 8.63 2.71
CA GLU A 54 12.78 9.25 3.55
C GLU A 54 12.34 10.61 4.07
N ASN A 55 11.82 11.48 3.21
CA ASN A 55 11.27 12.78 3.61
C ASN A 55 10.11 12.64 4.59
N ALA A 56 9.24 11.65 4.42
CA ALA A 56 8.12 11.42 5.32
C ALA A 56 8.60 10.92 6.70
N CYS A 57 9.60 10.02 6.75
CA CYS A 57 10.25 9.60 7.99
C CYS A 57 10.87 10.78 8.72
N ASN A 58 11.67 11.59 8.03
CA ASN A 58 12.34 12.75 8.60
C ASN A 58 11.33 13.75 9.22
N ARG A 59 10.23 14.03 8.52
CA ARG A 59 9.17 14.91 9.04
C ARG A 59 8.44 14.33 10.25
N ALA A 60 8.32 13.01 10.32
CA ALA A 60 7.72 12.32 11.46
C ALA A 60 8.70 12.10 12.63
N GLY A 61 9.99 12.41 12.45
CA GLY A 61 11.05 12.16 13.45
C GLY A 61 11.47 10.68 13.53
N ILE A 62 11.08 9.86 12.57
CA ILE A 62 11.50 8.45 12.43
C ILE A 62 12.88 8.42 11.78
N ARG A 63 13.84 7.72 12.41
CA ARG A 63 15.14 7.48 11.79
C ARG A 63 14.97 6.68 10.50
N SER A 64 15.60 7.13 9.42
CA SER A 64 15.56 6.44 8.14
C SER A 64 16.98 6.17 7.64
N THR A 65 17.25 4.92 7.26
CA THR A 65 18.49 4.52 6.60
C THR A 65 18.15 3.95 5.23
N VAL A 66 18.77 4.49 4.18
CA VAL A 66 18.61 3.98 2.82
C VAL A 66 19.89 3.28 2.40
N LEU A 67 19.82 1.95 2.26
CA LEU A 67 20.90 1.12 1.75
C LEU A 67 20.74 0.99 0.23
N ARG A 68 21.71 1.55 -0.49
CA ARG A 68 21.73 1.55 -1.96
C ARG A 68 22.69 0.49 -2.47
N LEU A 69 22.17 -0.47 -3.22
CA LEU A 69 22.94 -1.47 -3.91
C LEU A 69 22.99 -1.15 -5.41
N PRO A 70 24.11 -1.41 -6.10
CA PRO A 70 24.20 -1.19 -7.53
C PRO A 70 23.23 -2.10 -8.30
N GLU A 71 22.91 -1.73 -9.53
CA GLU A 71 22.07 -2.57 -10.42
C GLU A 71 22.70 -3.94 -10.70
N SER A 72 24.02 -4.02 -10.62
CA SER A 72 24.82 -5.24 -10.81
C SER A 72 24.95 -6.09 -9.54
N CYS A 73 24.27 -5.73 -8.44
CA CYS A 73 24.37 -6.53 -7.20
C CYS A 73 23.86 -7.95 -7.42
N THR A 74 24.52 -8.90 -6.74
CA THR A 74 24.10 -10.30 -6.76
C THR A 74 22.93 -10.55 -5.83
N GLN A 75 22.28 -11.69 -6.00
CA GLN A 75 21.24 -12.15 -5.08
C GLN A 75 21.76 -12.26 -3.65
N GLU A 76 22.96 -12.83 -3.47
CA GLU A 76 23.62 -13.03 -2.18
C GLU A 76 23.97 -11.71 -1.50
N GLU A 77 24.39 -10.70 -2.24
CA GLU A 77 24.66 -9.36 -1.69
C GLU A 77 23.38 -8.70 -1.18
N LEU A 78 22.29 -8.79 -1.94
CA LEU A 78 21.00 -8.26 -1.53
C LEU A 78 20.44 -9.00 -0.31
N GLU A 79 20.52 -10.33 -0.30
CA GLU A 79 20.10 -11.15 0.84
C GLU A 79 20.95 -10.90 2.08
N GLY A 80 22.27 -10.79 1.92
CA GLY A 80 23.19 -10.43 3.01
C GLY A 80 22.83 -9.08 3.65
N ALA A 81 22.46 -8.10 2.83
CA ALA A 81 22.00 -6.81 3.30
C ALA A 81 20.71 -6.91 4.15
N VAL A 82 19.73 -7.69 3.71
CA VAL A 82 18.49 -7.92 4.47
C VAL A 82 18.77 -8.66 5.77
N LEU A 83 19.62 -9.70 5.76
CA LEU A 83 19.98 -10.46 6.94
C LEU A 83 20.71 -9.60 7.97
N ALA A 84 21.60 -8.69 7.55
CA ALA A 84 22.26 -7.74 8.43
C ALA A 84 21.26 -6.79 9.10
N LEU A 85 20.26 -6.30 8.36
CA LEU A 85 19.20 -5.46 8.92
C LEU A 85 18.27 -6.23 9.86
N ASN A 86 18.02 -7.51 9.61
CA ASN A 86 17.27 -8.37 10.53
C ASN A 86 17.99 -8.49 11.89
N ALA A 87 19.33 -8.63 11.86
CA ALA A 87 20.17 -8.77 13.07
C ALA A 87 20.37 -7.44 13.83
N ASP A 88 20.14 -6.29 13.20
CA ASP A 88 20.28 -4.99 13.85
C ASP A 88 19.06 -4.70 14.74
N GLU A 89 19.24 -4.77 16.07
CA GLU A 89 18.19 -4.51 17.06
C GLU A 89 17.69 -3.06 17.03
N GLN A 90 18.45 -2.13 16.43
CA GLN A 90 18.01 -0.73 16.28
C GLN A 90 17.05 -0.54 15.10
N VAL A 91 16.95 -1.50 14.18
CA VAL A 91 16.06 -1.46 13.02
C VAL A 91 14.72 -2.09 13.40
N HIS A 92 13.66 -1.29 13.38
CA HIS A 92 12.29 -1.74 13.69
C HIS A 92 11.50 -2.15 12.45
N GLY A 93 11.77 -1.50 11.32
CA GLY A 93 11.12 -1.81 10.05
C GLY A 93 12.11 -1.96 8.91
N ILE A 94 11.88 -2.94 8.04
CA ILE A 94 12.65 -3.20 6.83
C ILE A 94 11.71 -3.12 5.63
N LEU A 95 12.15 -2.42 4.58
CA LEU A 95 11.45 -2.33 3.32
C LEU A 95 12.44 -2.57 2.18
N VAL A 96 12.12 -3.50 1.28
CA VAL A 96 12.84 -3.69 0.02
C VAL A 96 12.05 -3.02 -1.09
N GLN A 97 12.63 -1.99 -1.72
CA GLN A 97 11.95 -1.23 -2.75
C GLN A 97 11.83 -2.03 -4.04
N LEU A 98 10.59 -2.32 -4.44
CA LEU A 98 10.27 -2.98 -5.71
C LEU A 98 10.03 -1.94 -6.82
N PRO A 99 10.21 -2.34 -8.10
CA PRO A 99 10.73 -3.64 -8.55
C PRO A 99 12.25 -3.74 -8.37
N LEU A 100 12.74 -4.97 -8.24
CA LEU A 100 14.17 -5.26 -8.24
C LEU A 100 14.75 -5.29 -9.68
N PRO A 101 16.04 -5.12 -9.86
CA PRO A 101 16.73 -5.39 -11.14
C PRO A 101 16.43 -6.77 -11.68
N LYS A 102 16.45 -6.90 -13.02
CA LYS A 102 16.22 -8.19 -13.67
C LYS A 102 17.25 -9.23 -13.22
N GLY A 103 16.78 -10.43 -12.94
CA GLY A 103 17.63 -11.55 -12.52
C GLY A 103 17.64 -11.77 -11.00
N LEU A 104 17.18 -10.82 -10.21
CA LEU A 104 16.98 -11.00 -8.76
C LEU A 104 15.60 -11.59 -8.47
N ASP A 105 15.55 -12.48 -7.49
CA ASP A 105 14.32 -13.14 -7.03
C ASP A 105 13.68 -12.33 -5.90
N GLU A 106 12.66 -11.53 -6.25
CA GLU A 106 11.91 -10.71 -5.30
C GLU A 106 11.26 -11.54 -4.19
N ALA A 107 10.68 -12.70 -4.54
CA ALA A 107 9.97 -13.54 -3.58
C ALA A 107 10.92 -14.11 -2.52
N ARG A 108 12.11 -14.51 -2.95
CA ARG A 108 13.16 -15.02 -2.07
C ARG A 108 13.66 -13.93 -1.10
N VAL A 109 13.88 -12.71 -1.60
CA VAL A 109 14.32 -11.58 -0.76
C VAL A 109 13.25 -11.18 0.25
N LEU A 110 12.00 -11.06 -0.17
CA LEU A 110 10.89 -10.72 0.73
C LEU A 110 10.66 -11.77 1.81
N ALA A 111 10.90 -13.05 1.50
CA ALA A 111 10.79 -14.15 2.47
C ALA A 111 11.91 -14.16 3.53
N LEU A 112 13.00 -13.44 3.32
CA LEU A 112 14.10 -13.32 4.29
C LEU A 112 13.89 -12.22 5.33
N ILE A 113 13.01 -11.26 5.07
CA ILE A 113 12.72 -10.20 6.05
C ILE A 113 12.10 -10.84 7.28
N ASP A 114 12.58 -10.48 8.50
CA ASP A 114 11.90 -10.89 9.72
C ASP A 114 10.43 -10.43 9.69
N PRO A 115 9.44 -11.34 9.82
CA PRO A 115 8.03 -10.96 9.84
C PRO A 115 7.66 -9.87 10.85
N LYS A 116 8.44 -9.70 11.90
CA LYS A 116 8.27 -8.64 12.90
C LYS A 116 8.76 -7.27 12.42
N LYS A 117 9.64 -7.26 11.41
CA LYS A 117 10.22 -6.05 10.80
C LYS A 117 9.67 -5.79 9.37
N ASP A 118 8.83 -6.68 8.85
CA ASP A 118 8.18 -6.58 7.53
C ASP A 118 7.07 -5.52 7.55
N VAL A 119 7.44 -4.25 7.59
CA VAL A 119 6.49 -3.12 7.71
C VAL A 119 5.71 -2.82 6.42
N ASP A 120 6.12 -3.39 5.27
CA ASP A 120 5.32 -3.39 4.04
C ASP A 120 4.24 -4.48 4.04
N GLY A 121 4.36 -5.49 4.92
CA GLY A 121 3.37 -6.56 5.09
C GLY A 121 3.37 -7.59 3.94
N PHE A 122 4.49 -7.78 3.25
CA PHE A 122 4.57 -8.67 2.09
C PHE A 122 5.03 -10.09 2.42
N HIS A 123 5.57 -10.31 3.62
CA HIS A 123 6.02 -11.63 4.05
C HIS A 123 4.85 -12.61 4.17
N ALA A 124 5.05 -13.85 3.72
CA ALA A 124 4.02 -14.90 3.71
C ALA A 124 3.40 -15.15 5.10
N MET A 125 4.16 -15.00 6.18
CA MET A 125 3.66 -15.09 7.54
C MET A 125 2.62 -13.99 7.86
N ASN A 126 2.89 -12.75 7.47
CA ASN A 126 1.96 -11.64 7.66
C ASN A 126 0.72 -11.80 6.76
N ALA A 127 0.88 -12.27 5.53
CA ALA A 127 -0.24 -12.61 4.65
C ALA A 127 -1.12 -13.73 5.25
N GLY A 128 -0.51 -14.76 5.84
CA GLY A 128 -1.23 -15.83 6.56
C GLY A 128 -1.99 -15.31 7.79
N LYS A 129 -1.37 -14.42 8.55
CA LYS A 129 -2.03 -13.76 9.70
C LYS A 129 -3.23 -12.91 9.25
N LEU A 130 -3.08 -12.13 8.18
CA LEU A 130 -4.20 -11.36 7.61
C LEU A 130 -5.36 -12.29 7.21
N MET A 131 -5.06 -13.38 6.52
CA MET A 131 -6.08 -14.34 6.08
C MET A 131 -6.80 -15.02 7.25
N SER A 132 -6.09 -15.29 8.37
CA SER A 132 -6.63 -15.95 9.56
C SER A 132 -7.17 -14.98 10.62
N GLY A 133 -7.19 -13.68 10.35
CA GLY A 133 -7.64 -12.66 11.30
C GLY A 133 -6.71 -12.48 12.51
N GLN A 134 -5.44 -12.86 12.38
CA GLN A 134 -4.44 -12.75 13.43
C GLN A 134 -3.67 -11.42 13.36
N PRO A 135 -3.18 -10.88 14.48
CA PRO A 135 -2.38 -9.67 14.48
C PRO A 135 -1.08 -9.84 13.66
N GLY A 136 -0.87 -8.96 12.70
CA GLY A 136 0.30 -8.95 11.83
C GLY A 136 0.41 -7.61 11.10
N PHE A 137 1.47 -7.43 10.31
CA PHE A 137 1.54 -6.28 9.42
C PHE A 137 0.66 -6.51 8.20
N VAL A 138 -0.04 -5.45 7.81
CA VAL A 138 -0.92 -5.44 6.65
C VAL A 138 -0.25 -4.61 5.56
N PRO A 139 -0.31 -5.03 4.30
CA PRO A 139 0.23 -4.24 3.19
C PRO A 139 -0.27 -2.80 3.21
N CYS A 140 0.68 -1.86 3.11
CA CYS A 140 0.43 -0.42 3.33
C CYS A 140 -0.66 0.15 2.42
N THR A 141 -0.66 -0.22 1.13
CA THR A 141 -1.63 0.30 0.15
C THR A 141 -3.06 -0.17 0.45
N PRO A 142 -3.34 -1.47 0.62
CA PRO A 142 -4.66 -1.95 1.04
C PRO A 142 -5.12 -1.38 2.38
N LEU A 143 -4.22 -1.29 3.37
CA LEU A 143 -4.53 -0.66 4.66
C LEU A 143 -4.94 0.81 4.47
N GLY A 144 -4.22 1.54 3.61
CA GLY A 144 -4.55 2.91 3.25
C GLY A 144 -5.92 3.07 2.61
N VAL A 145 -6.31 2.12 1.75
CA VAL A 145 -7.66 2.10 1.15
C VAL A 145 -8.73 1.95 2.24
N MET A 146 -8.55 1.03 3.19
CA MET A 146 -9.50 0.88 4.30
C MET A 146 -9.63 2.17 5.12
N LYS A 147 -8.52 2.88 5.35
CA LYS A 147 -8.52 4.17 6.05
C LYS A 147 -9.19 5.29 5.27
N LEU A 148 -9.17 5.24 3.94
CA LEU A 148 -9.93 6.16 3.10
C LEU A 148 -11.44 5.87 3.19
N LEU A 149 -11.85 4.58 3.10
CA LEU A 149 -13.25 4.20 3.25
C LEU A 149 -13.81 4.64 4.61
N GLU A 150 -13.03 4.42 5.68
CA GLU A 150 -13.38 4.84 7.04
C GLU A 150 -13.52 6.37 7.15
N ALA A 151 -12.57 7.13 6.60
CA ALA A 151 -12.54 8.59 6.70
C ALA A 151 -13.69 9.29 5.95
N TYR A 152 -14.28 8.61 4.97
CA TYR A 152 -15.42 9.12 4.18
C TYR A 152 -16.74 8.42 4.54
N ASP A 153 -16.78 7.70 5.67
CA ASP A 153 -17.96 6.98 6.16
C ASP A 153 -18.59 6.07 5.07
N ILE A 154 -17.74 5.45 4.22
CA ILE A 154 -18.20 4.53 3.19
C ILE A 154 -18.39 3.15 3.82
N PRO A 155 -19.64 2.66 3.95
CA PRO A 155 -19.91 1.41 4.64
C PRO A 155 -19.42 0.22 3.82
N THR A 156 -18.74 -0.73 4.51
CA THR A 156 -18.31 -2.00 3.92
C THR A 156 -19.24 -3.15 4.26
N ARG A 157 -19.81 -3.12 5.47
CA ARG A 157 -20.69 -4.17 6.00
C ARG A 157 -21.89 -4.43 5.09
N GLY A 158 -22.04 -5.67 4.65
CA GLY A 158 -23.15 -6.10 3.80
C GLY A 158 -23.07 -5.57 2.35
N LYS A 159 -21.97 -4.90 1.97
CA LYS A 159 -21.76 -4.38 0.61
C LYS A 159 -21.06 -5.40 -0.27
N HIS A 160 -21.34 -5.34 -1.57
CA HIS A 160 -20.60 -6.10 -2.56
C HIS A 160 -19.37 -5.31 -2.99
N ALA A 161 -18.19 -5.82 -2.69
CA ALA A 161 -16.91 -5.26 -3.09
C ALA A 161 -16.32 -6.10 -4.23
N VAL A 162 -15.92 -5.44 -5.31
CA VAL A 162 -15.19 -6.07 -6.41
C VAL A 162 -13.77 -5.50 -6.46
N VAL A 163 -12.79 -6.40 -6.38
CA VAL A 163 -11.37 -6.06 -6.51
C VAL A 163 -10.87 -6.54 -7.86
N ILE A 164 -10.50 -5.61 -8.74
CA ILE A 164 -9.90 -5.92 -10.03
C ILE A 164 -8.39 -5.91 -9.87
N GLY A 165 -7.79 -7.09 -9.82
CA GLY A 165 -6.38 -7.33 -9.53
C GLY A 165 -6.20 -8.43 -8.47
N ARG A 166 -5.14 -9.24 -8.62
CA ARG A 166 -4.87 -10.38 -7.70
C ARG A 166 -3.40 -10.48 -7.28
N SER A 167 -2.71 -9.35 -7.26
CA SER A 167 -1.31 -9.31 -6.78
C SER A 167 -1.24 -9.68 -5.30
N ASN A 168 -0.10 -10.22 -4.87
CA ASN A 168 0.13 -10.55 -3.46
C ASN A 168 0.28 -9.30 -2.59
N ILE A 169 0.65 -8.16 -3.20
CA ILE A 169 0.94 -6.92 -2.49
C ILE A 169 -0.27 -5.98 -2.39
N VAL A 170 -1.28 -6.12 -3.26
CA VAL A 170 -2.48 -5.26 -3.26
C VAL A 170 -3.77 -6.06 -3.36
N GLY A 171 -4.02 -6.76 -4.48
CA GLY A 171 -5.34 -7.32 -4.78
C GLY A 171 -5.83 -8.35 -3.75
N LYS A 172 -5.01 -9.36 -3.44
CA LYS A 172 -5.36 -10.38 -2.44
C LYS A 172 -5.52 -9.80 -1.04
N PRO A 173 -4.56 -9.01 -0.49
CA PRO A 173 -4.72 -8.41 0.82
C PRO A 173 -5.90 -7.44 0.89
N MET A 174 -6.19 -6.69 -0.18
CA MET A 174 -7.36 -5.82 -0.24
C MET A 174 -8.66 -6.61 -0.08
N ALA A 175 -8.77 -7.73 -0.78
CA ALA A 175 -9.94 -8.61 -0.68
C ALA A 175 -10.11 -9.17 0.74
N MET A 176 -9.01 -9.56 1.40
CA MET A 176 -9.07 -10.05 2.79
C MET A 176 -9.47 -8.98 3.78
N LEU A 177 -9.01 -7.74 3.59
CA LEU A 177 -9.42 -6.62 4.46
C LEU A 177 -10.90 -6.27 4.29
N LEU A 178 -11.40 -6.25 3.06
CA LEU A 178 -12.82 -6.02 2.78
C LEU A 178 -13.69 -7.15 3.33
N LEU A 179 -13.24 -8.41 3.22
CA LEU A 179 -13.92 -9.55 3.83
C LEU A 179 -13.95 -9.44 5.35
N ALA A 180 -12.83 -9.10 5.98
CA ALA A 180 -12.75 -8.88 7.43
C ALA A 180 -13.63 -7.70 7.89
N ALA A 181 -13.89 -6.73 7.01
CA ALA A 181 -14.82 -5.61 7.22
C ALA A 181 -16.28 -5.94 6.82
N GLU A 182 -16.60 -7.23 6.77
CA GLU A 182 -17.96 -7.78 6.54
C GLU A 182 -18.57 -7.45 5.15
N ALA A 183 -17.72 -7.20 4.14
CA ALA A 183 -18.17 -7.12 2.75
C ALA A 183 -18.26 -8.51 2.11
N THR A 184 -19.15 -8.65 1.11
CA THR A 184 -19.11 -9.77 0.16
C THR A 184 -18.10 -9.42 -0.92
N VAL A 185 -17.08 -10.24 -1.14
CA VAL A 185 -15.95 -9.88 -1.99
C VAL A 185 -15.84 -10.77 -3.23
N THR A 186 -15.70 -10.14 -4.39
CA THR A 186 -15.35 -10.80 -5.65
C THR A 186 -13.98 -10.31 -6.11
N ILE A 187 -13.05 -11.24 -6.40
CA ILE A 187 -11.75 -10.93 -6.99
C ILE A 187 -11.78 -11.22 -8.49
N CYS A 188 -11.48 -10.20 -9.29
CA CYS A 188 -11.39 -10.31 -10.74
C CYS A 188 -9.93 -10.19 -11.22
N HIS A 189 -9.63 -10.78 -12.36
CA HIS A 189 -8.30 -10.80 -12.94
C HIS A 189 -8.34 -10.95 -14.47
N SER A 190 -7.19 -10.98 -15.12
CA SER A 190 -7.06 -11.05 -16.59
C SER A 190 -7.69 -12.28 -17.27
N LYS A 191 -8.17 -13.26 -16.51
CA LYS A 191 -8.86 -14.46 -17.01
C LYS A 191 -10.33 -14.49 -16.57
N THR A 192 -10.83 -13.43 -15.96
CA THR A 192 -12.23 -13.32 -15.57
C THR A 192 -13.06 -13.05 -16.80
N GLU A 193 -14.03 -13.92 -17.06
CA GLU A 193 -15.04 -13.72 -18.09
C GLU A 193 -16.09 -12.71 -17.63
N ASN A 194 -16.69 -11.97 -18.53
CA ASN A 194 -17.73 -10.98 -18.25
C ASN A 194 -17.33 -9.94 -17.18
N LEU A 195 -16.06 -9.54 -17.18
CA LEU A 195 -15.49 -8.63 -16.17
C LEU A 195 -16.33 -7.36 -15.98
N SER A 196 -16.80 -6.74 -17.05
CA SER A 196 -17.59 -5.51 -16.98
C SER A 196 -18.93 -5.72 -16.26
N GLU A 197 -19.57 -6.86 -16.45
CA GLU A 197 -20.84 -7.19 -15.79
C GLU A 197 -20.65 -7.44 -14.29
N ILE A 198 -19.55 -8.12 -13.92
CA ILE A 198 -19.22 -8.36 -12.52
C ILE A 198 -18.85 -7.05 -11.84
N ALA A 199 -17.98 -6.22 -12.44
CA ALA A 199 -17.56 -4.94 -11.89
C ALA A 199 -18.75 -3.99 -11.66
N ARG A 200 -19.74 -3.97 -12.57
CA ARG A 200 -20.94 -3.14 -12.49
C ARG A 200 -21.89 -3.51 -11.33
N GLN A 201 -21.69 -4.65 -10.68
CA GLN A 201 -22.46 -5.04 -9.50
C GLN A 201 -21.88 -4.47 -8.19
N ALA A 202 -20.67 -3.91 -8.24
CA ALA A 202 -19.94 -3.47 -7.06
C ALA A 202 -20.54 -2.22 -6.41
N ASP A 203 -20.80 -2.28 -5.11
CA ASP A 203 -21.01 -1.09 -4.28
C ASP A 203 -19.66 -0.40 -4.00
N ILE A 204 -18.59 -1.19 -3.89
CA ILE A 204 -17.20 -0.74 -3.75
C ILE A 204 -16.37 -1.41 -4.84
N LEU A 205 -15.82 -0.62 -5.76
CA LEU A 205 -14.97 -1.10 -6.84
C LEU A 205 -13.53 -0.65 -6.59
N VAL A 206 -12.61 -1.61 -6.44
CA VAL A 206 -11.18 -1.35 -6.29
C VAL A 206 -10.44 -1.76 -7.54
N ALA A 207 -9.79 -0.81 -8.22
CA ALA A 207 -9.00 -1.05 -9.41
C ALA A 207 -7.50 -1.09 -9.06
N ALA A 208 -6.84 -2.24 -9.29
CA ALA A 208 -5.43 -2.47 -8.98
C ALA A 208 -4.78 -3.38 -10.05
N VAL A 209 -4.83 -2.93 -11.31
CA VAL A 209 -4.37 -3.69 -12.50
C VAL A 209 -3.07 -3.16 -13.10
N GLY A 210 -2.67 -1.93 -12.77
CA GLY A 210 -1.48 -1.27 -13.32
C GLY A 210 -1.62 -0.98 -14.83
N ARG A 211 -2.83 -0.61 -15.28
CA ARG A 211 -3.13 -0.28 -16.68
C ARG A 211 -3.95 1.02 -16.74
N PRO A 212 -3.44 2.06 -17.41
CA PRO A 212 -4.10 3.36 -17.43
C PRO A 212 -5.50 3.28 -18.06
N ASN A 213 -6.48 3.91 -17.42
CA ASN A 213 -7.87 4.02 -17.89
C ASN A 213 -8.55 2.68 -18.21
N PHE A 214 -8.13 1.60 -17.56
CA PHE A 214 -8.67 0.25 -17.80
C PHE A 214 -10.14 0.12 -17.39
N VAL A 215 -10.52 0.71 -16.26
CA VAL A 215 -11.89 0.72 -15.75
C VAL A 215 -12.63 1.90 -16.38
N THR A 216 -13.63 1.59 -17.21
CA THR A 216 -14.48 2.57 -17.87
C THR A 216 -15.78 2.82 -17.10
N GLY A 217 -16.53 3.83 -17.47
CA GLY A 217 -17.84 4.12 -16.87
C GLY A 217 -18.85 2.98 -16.99
N GLU A 218 -18.75 2.16 -18.04
CA GLU A 218 -19.62 0.98 -18.24
C GLU A 218 -19.42 -0.11 -17.17
N MET A 219 -18.25 -0.14 -16.54
CA MET A 219 -17.90 -1.08 -15.49
C MET A 219 -18.32 -0.60 -14.09
N ILE A 220 -18.93 0.58 -13.97
CA ILE A 220 -19.22 1.20 -12.69
C ILE A 220 -20.74 1.21 -12.44
N LYS A 221 -21.14 0.68 -11.28
CA LYS A 221 -22.50 0.78 -10.77
C LYS A 221 -22.82 2.23 -10.42
N PRO A 222 -23.95 2.79 -10.84
CA PRO A 222 -24.36 4.12 -10.41
C PRO A 222 -24.40 4.21 -8.87
N GLY A 223 -23.72 5.20 -8.31
CA GLY A 223 -23.63 5.41 -6.87
C GLY A 223 -22.55 4.60 -6.15
N ALA A 224 -21.71 3.84 -6.86
CA ALA A 224 -20.60 3.09 -6.27
C ALA A 224 -19.51 3.99 -5.70
N ALA A 225 -18.76 3.44 -4.73
CA ALA A 225 -17.45 3.98 -4.34
C ALA A 225 -16.37 3.34 -5.21
N VAL A 226 -15.60 4.16 -5.92
CA VAL A 226 -14.55 3.70 -6.85
C VAL A 226 -13.19 4.11 -6.29
N ILE A 227 -12.36 3.12 -6.00
CA ILE A 227 -11.02 3.27 -5.45
C ILE A 227 -9.99 2.91 -6.50
N ASP A 228 -9.31 3.89 -7.03
CA ASP A 228 -8.24 3.75 -7.99
C ASP A 228 -6.90 3.63 -7.28
N VAL A 229 -6.30 2.45 -7.32
CA VAL A 229 -4.98 2.16 -6.74
C VAL A 229 -3.87 2.34 -7.77
N GLY A 230 -4.24 2.42 -9.07
CA GLY A 230 -3.29 2.51 -10.17
C GLY A 230 -2.46 3.79 -10.13
N ILE A 231 -1.17 3.64 -10.43
CA ILE A 231 -0.24 4.75 -10.65
C ILE A 231 0.56 4.42 -11.89
N ASN A 232 0.11 4.90 -13.02
CA ASN A 232 0.74 4.69 -14.33
C ASN A 232 1.37 6.00 -14.80
N ARG A 233 2.60 5.95 -15.30
CA ARG A 233 3.25 7.12 -15.90
C ARG A 233 3.10 7.04 -17.43
N VAL A 234 2.32 7.95 -17.99
CA VAL A 234 2.08 8.06 -19.44
C VAL A 234 2.45 9.47 -19.88
N ASN A 235 3.40 9.60 -20.79
CA ASN A 235 3.88 10.90 -21.30
C ASN A 235 4.28 11.91 -20.19
N GLY A 236 4.84 11.41 -19.08
CA GLY A 236 5.24 12.24 -17.94
C GLY A 236 4.13 12.49 -16.90
N GLU A 237 2.89 12.24 -17.22
CA GLU A 237 1.75 12.40 -16.31
C GLU A 237 1.43 11.12 -15.53
N LEU A 238 0.86 11.27 -14.33
CA LEU A 238 0.37 10.16 -13.53
C LEU A 238 -1.11 9.93 -13.83
N ILE A 239 -1.43 8.73 -14.30
CA ILE A 239 -2.78 8.31 -14.67
C ILE A 239 -3.13 7.05 -13.87
N GLY A 240 -4.35 7.00 -13.36
CA GLY A 240 -4.88 5.84 -12.65
C GLY A 240 -5.31 4.68 -13.56
N ASP A 241 -5.76 3.61 -12.94
CA ASP A 241 -6.37 2.47 -13.62
C ASP A 241 -7.81 2.76 -14.07
N VAL A 242 -8.44 3.80 -13.50
CA VAL A 242 -9.82 4.19 -13.76
C VAL A 242 -9.87 5.40 -14.71
N ASN A 243 -10.74 5.36 -15.70
CA ASN A 243 -11.09 6.54 -16.49
C ASN A 243 -11.88 7.51 -15.58
N ALA A 244 -11.18 8.46 -14.98
CA ALA A 244 -11.73 9.35 -13.96
C ALA A 244 -12.91 10.21 -14.49
N LYS A 245 -12.88 10.60 -15.77
CA LYS A 245 -13.96 11.40 -16.38
C LYS A 245 -15.26 10.60 -16.45
N GLU A 246 -15.21 9.40 -16.98
CA GLU A 246 -16.38 8.52 -17.08
C GLU A 246 -16.85 8.04 -15.70
N ALA A 247 -15.90 7.76 -14.80
CA ALA A 247 -16.21 7.34 -13.44
C ALA A 247 -16.94 8.42 -12.65
N ALA A 248 -16.56 9.69 -12.81
CA ALA A 248 -17.18 10.81 -12.12
C ALA A 248 -18.66 11.02 -12.49
N GLU A 249 -19.10 10.53 -13.66
CA GLU A 249 -20.51 10.58 -14.09
C GLU A 249 -21.38 9.52 -13.42
N LYS A 250 -20.77 8.46 -12.86
CA LYS A 250 -21.45 7.28 -12.31
C LYS A 250 -21.27 7.11 -10.81
N ALA A 251 -20.06 7.29 -10.32
CA ALA A 251 -19.69 7.04 -8.93
C ALA A 251 -20.26 8.07 -7.97
N ALA A 252 -20.57 7.65 -6.73
CA ALA A 252 -20.82 8.57 -5.64
C ALA A 252 -19.51 9.05 -5.00
N TYR A 253 -18.50 8.17 -4.94
CA TYR A 253 -17.18 8.46 -4.40
C TYR A 253 -16.10 8.00 -5.38
N LEU A 254 -15.03 8.79 -5.55
CA LEU A 254 -13.92 8.47 -6.45
C LEU A 254 -12.60 8.99 -5.88
N THR A 255 -11.57 8.15 -5.86
CA THR A 255 -10.22 8.60 -5.54
C THR A 255 -9.55 9.26 -6.75
N PRO A 256 -8.90 10.43 -6.61
CA PRO A 256 -8.13 11.04 -7.69
C PRO A 256 -6.76 10.38 -7.85
N VAL A 257 -6.22 10.39 -9.06
CA VAL A 257 -4.81 10.05 -9.34
C VAL A 257 -4.20 11.18 -10.14
N PRO A 258 -3.17 11.88 -9.60
CA PRO A 258 -2.59 11.73 -8.26
C PRO A 258 -3.45 12.35 -7.14
N GLY A 259 -3.17 11.96 -5.88
CA GLY A 259 -3.77 12.59 -4.70
C GLY A 259 -4.72 11.70 -3.89
N GLY A 260 -5.02 10.49 -4.37
CA GLY A 260 -5.81 9.48 -3.66
C GLY A 260 -4.95 8.48 -2.88
N VAL A 261 -5.07 7.21 -3.22
CA VAL A 261 -4.49 6.06 -2.50
C VAL A 261 -2.97 6.16 -2.28
N GLY A 262 -2.21 6.62 -3.27
CA GLY A 262 -0.73 6.70 -3.16
C GLY A 262 -0.24 7.56 -1.99
N GLN A 263 -1.03 8.52 -1.52
CA GLN A 263 -0.69 9.33 -0.34
C GLN A 263 -0.79 8.52 0.95
N MET A 264 -1.74 7.60 1.00
CA MET A 264 -1.98 6.74 2.16
C MET A 264 -0.91 5.67 2.33
N THR A 265 -0.34 5.14 1.24
CA THR A 265 0.71 4.11 1.30
C THR A 265 1.87 4.54 2.20
N ILE A 266 2.36 5.77 2.03
CA ILE A 266 3.45 6.31 2.86
C ILE A 266 2.98 6.51 4.31
N ALA A 267 1.78 7.03 4.53
CA ALA A 267 1.25 7.23 5.87
C ALA A 267 1.10 5.91 6.64
N MET A 268 0.66 4.84 5.97
CA MET A 268 0.55 3.51 6.58
C MET A 268 1.92 2.87 6.82
N LEU A 269 2.92 3.11 5.97
CA LEU A 269 4.28 2.68 6.21
C LEU A 269 4.86 3.28 7.50
N LEU A 270 4.65 4.58 7.73
CA LEU A 270 5.05 5.21 8.99
C LEU A 270 4.33 4.56 10.18
N SER A 271 3.01 4.33 10.06
CA SER A 271 2.23 3.67 11.10
C SER A 271 2.75 2.27 11.42
N ASN A 272 2.96 1.42 10.40
CA ASN A 272 3.49 0.07 10.58
C ASN A 272 4.89 0.09 11.20
N THR A 273 5.75 1.05 10.84
CA THR A 273 7.08 1.22 11.45
C THR A 273 6.98 1.56 12.94
N LEU A 274 6.03 2.40 13.31
CA LEU A 274 5.77 2.74 14.71
C LEU A 274 5.17 1.57 15.47
N ASP A 275 4.26 0.82 14.86
CA ASP A 275 3.69 -0.40 15.46
C ASP A 275 4.79 -1.44 15.74
N ALA A 276 5.80 -1.55 14.87
CA ALA A 276 6.99 -2.38 15.10
C ALA A 276 7.78 -1.88 16.32
N ALA A 277 8.12 -0.58 16.36
CA ALA A 277 8.89 0.00 17.44
C ALA A 277 8.16 -0.06 18.80
N GLU A 278 6.84 0.04 18.82
CA GLU A 278 6.02 -0.08 20.03
C GLU A 278 6.00 -1.52 20.59
N ARG A 279 6.15 -2.54 19.74
CA ARG A 279 6.21 -3.95 20.17
C ARG A 279 7.54 -4.28 20.82
N ASP A 280 8.65 -3.72 20.34
CA ASP A 280 9.98 -3.95 20.87
C ASP A 280 10.21 -3.18 22.18
N GLY A 281 9.51 -2.07 22.40
CA GLY A 281 9.61 -1.24 23.62
C GLY A 281 8.77 -1.73 24.81
N ARG A 282 8.24 -2.99 24.76
CA ARG A 282 7.42 -3.56 25.85
C ARG A 282 8.17 -4.61 26.65
#